data_cfda8012ae86ddda5aca2eb72f4615d6
#
_entry.id   cfda8012ae86ddda5aca2eb72f4615d6
#
_cell.length_a   1.000
_cell.length_b   1.000
_cell.length_c   1.000
_cell.angle_alpha   90.00
_cell.angle_beta   90.00
_cell.angle_gamma   90.00
#
_symmetry.space_group_name_H-M   'P 1'
#
loop_
_entity.id
_entity.type
_entity.pdbx_description
1 polymer ?
#
loop_
_entity_poly.entity_id
_entity_poly.type
_entity_poly.pdbx_seq_one_letter_code
_entity_poly.pdbx_strand_id
1 'polypeptide(L)'
;MNLCKFAANQLFIFSRLNMDIQKAKKLIEEAWEDRQLLEYKEYYETIQAVIMKLDLGELRVAEPIGGRWHVNDWIKKAVILYFPIREMKVIENSPFVYHDKMKLKTNFKELGVRVVPGASARYGAYLAKGVIMMPSYVNIGAYVDEGTMVDTWATVGSCAQIGKNVHLSGGVGIGGVLEPVQAAPVVIEDNVFVGSRVIVVEGVRVETEAVLGAGVVLTASTKIIDISGAEPVEYKGYVPARSVVIPGSYAKKFPAGDYQVPCALIIGQRKESTDKKTSLNDALREHNVAV
;
A
#
# COMPACT_ATOMS: atom_id res chain seq x y z
N MET A 1 18.10 -4.17 -38.97
CA MET A 1 17.14 -3.12 -38.63
C MET A 1 16.81 -3.06 -37.11
N ASN A 2 17.66 -3.62 -36.23
CA ASN A 2 17.39 -3.71 -34.78
C ASN A 2 18.30 -2.89 -33.85
N LEU A 3 19.49 -2.48 -34.30
CA LEU A 3 20.46 -1.74 -33.48
C LEU A 3 20.04 -0.28 -33.20
N CYS A 4 19.46 0.41 -34.17
CA CYS A 4 18.96 1.78 -33.96
C CYS A 4 17.76 1.87 -33.01
N LYS A 5 16.86 0.89 -33.00
CA LYS A 5 15.75 0.84 -32.04
C LYS A 5 16.21 0.50 -30.62
N PHE A 6 17.27 -0.31 -30.49
CA PHE A 6 17.87 -0.65 -29.19
C PHE A 6 18.60 0.55 -28.60
N ALA A 7 19.39 1.28 -29.38
CA ALA A 7 20.09 2.49 -28.97
C ALA A 7 19.13 3.64 -28.61
N ALA A 8 18.07 3.83 -29.42
CA ALA A 8 17.03 4.82 -29.11
C ALA A 8 16.25 4.49 -27.84
N ASN A 9 15.98 3.20 -27.57
CA ASN A 9 15.36 2.77 -26.31
C ASN A 9 16.31 2.95 -25.10
N GLN A 10 17.60 2.68 -25.24
CA GLN A 10 18.58 2.91 -24.16
C GLN A 10 18.75 4.41 -23.87
N LEU A 11 18.88 5.27 -24.88
CA LEU A 11 18.96 6.71 -24.71
C LEU A 11 17.66 7.28 -24.08
N PHE A 12 16.52 6.74 -24.46
CA PHE A 12 15.22 7.13 -23.91
C PHE A 12 15.05 6.68 -22.43
N ILE A 13 15.62 5.52 -22.05
CA ILE A 13 15.68 5.06 -20.66
C ILE A 13 16.68 5.89 -19.85
N PHE A 14 17.87 6.20 -20.40
CA PHE A 14 18.90 7.00 -19.72
C PHE A 14 18.45 8.46 -19.45
N SER A 15 17.74 9.10 -20.39
CA SER A 15 17.21 10.45 -20.17
C SER A 15 16.10 10.52 -19.12
N ARG A 16 15.37 9.42 -18.92
CA ARG A 16 14.33 9.28 -17.88
C ARG A 16 14.90 9.00 -16.48
N LEU A 17 16.09 8.39 -16.39
CA LEU A 17 16.78 8.14 -15.13
C LEU A 17 17.28 9.44 -14.46
N ASN A 18 17.66 10.46 -15.24
CA ASN A 18 18.14 11.77 -14.77
C ASN A 18 17.03 12.84 -14.74
N MET A 19 15.83 12.49 -14.28
CA MET A 19 14.73 13.44 -14.17
C MET A 19 15.02 14.49 -13.07
N ASP A 20 14.94 15.77 -13.43
CA ASP A 20 14.88 16.84 -12.45
C ASP A 20 13.54 16.80 -11.73
N ILE A 21 13.57 16.45 -10.45
CA ILE A 21 12.39 16.29 -9.60
C ILE A 21 11.61 17.60 -9.47
N GLN A 22 12.29 18.74 -9.36
CA GLN A 22 11.62 20.04 -9.20
C GLN A 22 10.89 20.43 -10.49
N LYS A 23 11.55 20.23 -11.64
CA LYS A 23 10.92 20.43 -12.96
C LYS A 23 9.74 19.49 -13.16
N ALA A 24 9.90 18.20 -12.82
CA ALA A 24 8.83 17.21 -12.95
C ALA A 24 7.61 17.58 -12.09
N LYS A 25 7.85 17.95 -10.82
CA LYS A 25 6.79 18.40 -9.93
C LYS A 25 6.03 19.59 -10.52
N LYS A 26 6.73 20.61 -11.02
CA LYS A 26 6.11 21.77 -11.66
C LYS A 26 5.20 21.37 -12.84
N LEU A 27 5.71 20.54 -13.77
CA LEU A 27 4.93 20.08 -14.92
C LEU A 27 3.70 19.24 -14.52
N ILE A 28 3.82 18.41 -13.48
CA ILE A 28 2.67 17.66 -12.95
C ILE A 28 1.61 18.60 -12.36
N GLU A 29 2.02 19.62 -11.59
CA GLU A 29 1.10 20.60 -11.03
C GLU A 29 0.40 21.41 -12.14
N GLU A 30 1.11 21.86 -13.16
CA GLU A 30 0.54 22.55 -14.32
C GLU A 30 -0.49 21.67 -15.04
N ALA A 31 -0.15 20.40 -15.33
CA ALA A 31 -1.08 19.46 -15.98
C ALA A 31 -2.26 19.08 -15.07
N TRP A 32 -2.10 19.19 -13.76
CA TRP A 32 -3.21 19.00 -12.81
C TRP A 32 -4.24 20.09 -12.90
N GLU A 33 -3.82 21.35 -13.05
CA GLU A 33 -4.69 22.52 -13.18
C GLU A 33 -5.28 22.61 -14.61
N ASP A 34 -4.49 22.29 -15.66
CA ASP A 34 -4.93 22.31 -17.06
C ASP A 34 -4.68 20.97 -17.76
N ARG A 35 -5.75 20.17 -17.90
CA ARG A 35 -5.70 18.85 -18.54
C ARG A 35 -5.40 18.87 -20.04
N GLN A 36 -5.54 20.02 -20.72
CA GLN A 36 -5.20 20.14 -22.14
C GLN A 36 -3.69 19.99 -22.36
N LEU A 37 -2.89 20.30 -21.35
CA LEU A 37 -1.44 20.13 -21.39
C LEU A 37 -1.01 18.66 -21.58
N LEU A 38 -1.88 17.69 -21.29
CA LEU A 38 -1.60 16.26 -21.50
C LEU A 38 -1.37 15.88 -22.96
N GLU A 39 -1.81 16.72 -23.92
CA GLU A 39 -1.57 16.54 -25.34
C GLU A 39 -0.13 16.87 -25.75
N TYR A 40 0.60 17.64 -24.96
CA TYR A 40 1.98 18.01 -25.25
C TYR A 40 2.97 16.94 -24.76
N LYS A 41 3.93 16.64 -25.61
CA LYS A 41 4.92 15.58 -25.43
C LYS A 41 5.67 15.69 -24.08
N GLU A 42 6.05 16.88 -23.65
CA GLU A 42 6.81 17.10 -22.43
C GLU A 42 6.03 16.64 -21.17
N TYR A 43 4.76 16.98 -21.07
CA TYR A 43 3.90 16.57 -19.96
C TYR A 43 3.64 15.06 -19.99
N TYR A 44 3.31 14.51 -21.16
CA TYR A 44 3.13 13.08 -21.36
C TYR A 44 4.37 12.27 -20.94
N GLU A 45 5.56 12.68 -21.39
CA GLU A 45 6.82 12.00 -21.06
C GLU A 45 7.17 12.15 -19.59
N THR A 46 6.91 13.30 -18.95
CA THR A 46 7.14 13.54 -17.53
C THR A 46 6.27 12.62 -16.68
N ILE A 47 4.96 12.51 -16.98
CA ILE A 47 4.06 11.59 -16.26
C ILE A 47 4.58 10.16 -16.37
N GLN A 48 4.95 9.71 -17.58
CA GLN A 48 5.50 8.36 -17.76
C GLN A 48 6.80 8.13 -16.97
N ALA A 49 7.68 9.14 -16.88
CA ALA A 49 8.91 9.06 -16.12
C ALA A 49 8.64 8.93 -14.61
N VAL A 50 7.68 9.68 -14.08
CA VAL A 50 7.25 9.57 -12.67
C VAL A 50 6.73 8.16 -12.37
N ILE A 51 5.85 7.61 -13.21
CA ILE A 51 5.32 6.25 -13.01
C ILE A 51 6.43 5.20 -13.12
N MET A 52 7.39 5.37 -14.01
CA MET A 52 8.55 4.49 -14.10
C MET A 52 9.39 4.53 -12.82
N LYS A 53 9.62 5.70 -12.25
CA LYS A 53 10.35 5.85 -10.98
C LYS A 53 9.60 5.26 -9.78
N LEU A 54 8.27 5.34 -9.77
CA LEU A 54 7.44 4.60 -8.81
C LEU A 54 7.62 3.09 -8.98
N ASP A 55 7.59 2.58 -10.21
CA ASP A 55 7.76 1.16 -10.53
C ASP A 55 9.12 0.62 -10.08
N LEU A 56 10.16 1.47 -10.10
CA LEU A 56 11.54 1.17 -9.67
C LEU A 56 11.77 1.41 -8.16
N GLY A 57 10.82 2.02 -7.44
CA GLY A 57 10.97 2.38 -6.04
C GLY A 57 11.87 3.61 -5.79
N GLU A 58 12.26 4.33 -6.85
CA GLU A 58 13.05 5.57 -6.76
C GLU A 58 12.22 6.78 -6.30
N LEU A 59 10.91 6.69 -6.45
CA LEU A 59 9.94 7.63 -5.90
C LEU A 59 8.90 6.88 -5.06
N ARG A 60 8.40 7.54 -4.03
CA ARG A 60 7.34 7.01 -3.16
C ARG A 60 6.24 8.04 -2.98
N VAL A 61 5.00 7.57 -2.92
CA VAL A 61 3.82 8.41 -2.62
C VAL A 61 3.90 8.98 -1.21
N ALA A 62 4.43 8.20 -0.27
CA ALA A 62 4.77 8.69 1.05
C ALA A 62 6.03 8.00 1.56
N GLU A 63 6.83 8.72 2.35
CA GLU A 63 8.10 8.23 2.88
C GLU A 63 8.36 8.75 4.28
N PRO A 64 9.08 8.00 5.13
CA PRO A 64 9.43 8.45 6.47
C PRO A 64 10.58 9.48 6.39
N ILE A 65 10.36 10.69 6.91
CA ILE A 65 11.37 11.75 7.03
C ILE A 65 11.35 12.27 8.46
N GLY A 66 12.49 12.17 9.15
CA GLY A 66 12.62 12.67 10.53
C GLY A 66 11.62 12.04 11.51
N GLY A 67 11.28 10.76 11.35
CA GLY A 67 10.33 10.03 12.19
C GLY A 67 8.85 10.33 11.91
N ARG A 68 8.55 11.08 10.85
CA ARG A 68 7.17 11.36 10.40
C ARG A 68 6.99 10.95 8.95
N TRP A 69 5.79 10.52 8.60
CA TRP A 69 5.44 10.22 7.22
C TRP A 69 5.14 11.51 6.46
N HIS A 70 5.88 11.74 5.38
CA HIS A 70 5.67 12.84 4.45
C HIS A 70 4.96 12.33 3.21
N VAL A 71 3.86 13.00 2.82
CA VAL A 71 3.08 12.64 1.63
C VAL A 71 3.52 13.50 0.45
N ASN A 72 3.87 12.84 -0.65
CA ASN A 72 4.20 13.45 -1.92
C ASN A 72 2.94 13.52 -2.82
N ASP A 73 2.06 14.47 -2.55
CA ASP A 73 0.76 14.62 -3.22
C ASP A 73 0.89 14.80 -4.75
N TRP A 74 1.93 15.50 -5.20
CA TRP A 74 2.24 15.66 -6.62
C TRP A 74 2.46 14.32 -7.35
N ILE A 75 2.98 13.30 -6.65
CA ILE A 75 3.13 11.94 -7.21
C ILE A 75 1.77 11.28 -7.36
N LYS A 76 0.85 11.46 -6.40
CA LYS A 76 -0.53 10.98 -6.55
C LYS A 76 -1.23 11.65 -7.73
N LYS A 77 -1.02 12.96 -7.93
CA LYS A 77 -1.49 13.68 -9.11
C LYS A 77 -0.96 13.04 -10.40
N ALA A 78 0.34 12.70 -10.44
CA ALA A 78 0.92 12.01 -11.59
C ALA A 78 0.28 10.64 -11.84
N VAL A 79 -0.02 9.86 -10.78
CA VAL A 79 -0.74 8.58 -10.92
C VAL A 79 -2.14 8.79 -11.52
N ILE A 80 -2.89 9.79 -11.07
CA ILE A 80 -4.22 10.09 -11.63
C ILE A 80 -4.09 10.55 -13.09
N LEU A 81 -3.12 11.43 -13.40
CA LEU A 81 -2.85 11.91 -14.75
C LEU A 81 -2.40 10.82 -15.73
N TYR A 82 -1.87 9.70 -15.19
CA TYR A 82 -1.46 8.58 -16.02
C TYR A 82 -2.63 7.85 -16.69
N PHE A 83 -3.82 7.81 -16.05
CA PHE A 83 -4.99 7.13 -16.62
C PHE A 83 -5.51 7.75 -17.92
N PRO A 84 -5.72 9.08 -18.05
CA PRO A 84 -6.21 9.69 -19.29
C PRO A 84 -5.22 9.59 -20.45
N ILE A 85 -3.91 9.57 -20.20
CA ILE A 85 -2.90 9.45 -21.28
C ILE A 85 -2.69 8.00 -21.77
N ARG A 86 -3.42 7.03 -21.20
CA ARG A 86 -3.34 5.62 -21.62
C ARG A 86 -4.60 5.21 -22.38
N GLU A 87 -4.39 4.41 -23.42
CA GLU A 87 -5.47 3.81 -24.21
C GLU A 87 -5.84 2.43 -23.65
N MET A 88 -7.11 2.07 -23.83
CA MET A 88 -7.59 0.72 -23.57
C MET A 88 -6.92 -0.27 -24.53
N LYS A 89 -6.41 -1.38 -24.01
CA LYS A 89 -5.76 -2.45 -24.79
C LYS A 89 -6.21 -3.80 -24.34
N VAL A 90 -6.36 -4.72 -25.28
CA VAL A 90 -6.52 -6.13 -24.97
C VAL A 90 -5.15 -6.66 -24.55
N ILE A 91 -5.10 -7.35 -23.40
CA ILE A 91 -3.92 -7.99 -22.85
C ILE A 91 -4.22 -9.49 -22.80
N GLU A 92 -3.60 -10.25 -23.68
CA GLU A 92 -3.72 -11.71 -23.73
C GLU A 92 -2.65 -12.36 -22.85
N ASN A 93 -3.09 -13.15 -21.88
CA ASN A 93 -2.21 -13.93 -21.03
C ASN A 93 -2.90 -15.28 -20.77
N SER A 94 -2.76 -16.19 -21.76
CA SER A 94 -3.47 -17.48 -21.79
C SER A 94 -3.47 -18.19 -20.43
N PRO A 95 -4.62 -18.63 -19.93
CA PRO A 95 -5.95 -18.65 -20.57
C PRO A 95 -6.78 -17.36 -20.34
N PHE A 96 -6.18 -16.29 -19.77
CA PHE A 96 -6.89 -15.06 -19.39
C PHE A 96 -6.79 -14.00 -20.48
N VAL A 97 -7.85 -13.21 -20.62
CA VAL A 97 -7.90 -12.03 -21.49
C VAL A 97 -8.38 -10.86 -20.66
N TYR A 98 -7.67 -9.73 -20.72
CA TYR A 98 -8.00 -8.51 -20.02
C TYR A 98 -8.20 -7.37 -21.01
N HIS A 99 -8.97 -6.35 -20.62
CA HIS A 99 -9.13 -5.12 -21.38
C HIS A 99 -8.94 -3.94 -20.43
N ASP A 100 -7.73 -3.36 -20.41
CA ASP A 100 -7.37 -2.30 -19.47
C ASP A 100 -6.36 -1.31 -20.09
N LYS A 101 -6.27 -0.14 -19.49
CA LYS A 101 -5.28 0.90 -19.81
C LYS A 101 -3.90 0.58 -19.21
N MET A 102 -3.87 -0.09 -18.07
CA MET A 102 -2.66 -0.29 -17.29
C MET A 102 -2.03 -1.63 -17.60
N LYS A 103 -0.75 -1.62 -17.98
CA LYS A 103 0.00 -2.86 -18.11
C LYS A 103 0.28 -3.46 -16.74
N LEU A 104 0.43 -4.76 -16.70
CA LEU A 104 0.88 -5.48 -15.53
C LEU A 104 2.41 -5.43 -15.43
N LYS A 105 2.93 -5.57 -14.21
CA LYS A 105 4.34 -5.84 -13.94
C LYS A 105 4.69 -7.27 -14.38
N THR A 106 5.84 -7.47 -14.98
CA THR A 106 6.23 -8.78 -15.57
C THR A 106 7.65 -9.21 -15.23
N ASN A 107 8.51 -8.30 -14.74
CA ASN A 107 9.93 -8.54 -14.49
C ASN A 107 10.22 -9.10 -13.08
N PHE A 108 9.37 -9.99 -12.59
CA PHE A 108 9.45 -10.51 -11.22
C PHE A 108 10.74 -11.29 -10.92
N LYS A 109 11.25 -12.04 -11.92
CA LYS A 109 12.50 -12.80 -11.77
C LYS A 109 13.71 -11.88 -11.53
N GLU A 110 13.80 -10.82 -12.30
CA GLU A 110 14.87 -9.81 -12.22
C GLU A 110 14.79 -9.03 -10.90
N LEU A 111 13.59 -8.81 -10.38
CA LEU A 111 13.34 -8.17 -9.09
C LEU A 111 13.59 -9.11 -7.90
N GLY A 112 13.73 -10.42 -8.13
CA GLY A 112 13.84 -11.40 -7.05
C GLY A 112 12.53 -11.56 -6.25
N VAL A 113 11.38 -11.39 -6.92
CA VAL A 113 10.03 -11.49 -6.35
C VAL A 113 9.41 -12.82 -6.75
N ARG A 114 8.87 -13.56 -5.77
CA ARG A 114 8.11 -14.78 -6.03
C ARG A 114 6.63 -14.43 -6.25
N VAL A 115 6.07 -14.83 -7.40
CA VAL A 115 4.67 -14.57 -7.73
C VAL A 115 4.00 -15.90 -8.08
N VAL A 116 2.98 -16.26 -7.33
CA VAL A 116 2.19 -17.47 -7.55
C VAL A 116 1.16 -17.21 -8.66
N PRO A 117 0.87 -18.17 -9.56
CA PRO A 117 -0.15 -18.00 -10.59
C PRO A 117 -1.49 -17.50 -10.03
N GLY A 118 -2.08 -16.50 -10.68
CA GLY A 118 -3.28 -15.80 -10.21
C GLY A 118 -3.00 -14.51 -9.43
N ALA A 119 -1.75 -14.26 -9.01
CA ALA A 119 -1.37 -12.95 -8.48
C ALA A 119 -1.10 -11.95 -9.59
N SER A 120 -1.39 -10.67 -9.34
CA SER A 120 -1.08 -9.59 -10.28
C SER A 120 -0.66 -8.30 -9.56
N ALA A 121 0.31 -7.61 -10.16
CA ALA A 121 0.70 -6.26 -9.77
C ALA A 121 0.62 -5.34 -10.99
N ARG A 122 0.05 -4.15 -10.81
CA ARG A 122 0.05 -3.11 -11.86
C ARG A 122 1.42 -2.47 -11.99
N TYR A 123 1.78 -2.10 -13.21
CA TYR A 123 2.94 -1.25 -13.46
C TYR A 123 2.83 0.07 -12.68
N GLY A 124 3.94 0.53 -12.10
CA GLY A 124 3.96 1.65 -11.16
C GLY A 124 3.74 1.23 -9.70
N ALA A 125 3.55 -0.06 -9.41
CA ALA A 125 3.70 -0.62 -8.09
C ALA A 125 5.16 -1.08 -7.88
N TYR A 126 5.77 -0.74 -6.76
CA TYR A 126 7.08 -1.25 -6.38
C TYR A 126 6.96 -2.51 -5.54
N LEU A 127 7.74 -3.52 -5.89
CA LEU A 127 7.89 -4.76 -5.13
C LEU A 127 9.39 -4.98 -4.91
N ALA A 128 9.82 -4.95 -3.65
CA ALA A 128 11.21 -5.15 -3.30
C ALA A 128 11.64 -6.62 -3.39
N LYS A 129 12.94 -6.87 -3.35
CA LYS A 129 13.52 -8.22 -3.34
C LYS A 129 12.97 -9.05 -2.18
N GLY A 130 12.67 -10.32 -2.43
CA GLY A 130 12.18 -11.24 -1.42
C GLY A 130 10.69 -11.12 -1.12
N VAL A 131 9.95 -10.20 -1.76
CA VAL A 131 8.49 -10.16 -1.67
C VAL A 131 7.90 -11.44 -2.24
N ILE A 132 6.88 -11.97 -1.56
CA ILE A 132 6.10 -13.13 -2.01
C ILE A 132 4.66 -12.68 -2.23
N MET A 133 4.15 -12.89 -3.43
CA MET A 133 2.74 -12.71 -3.76
C MET A 133 2.10 -14.08 -3.98
N MET A 134 1.24 -14.49 -3.04
CA MET A 134 0.25 -15.55 -3.31
C MET A 134 -0.81 -14.98 -4.28
N PRO A 135 -1.82 -15.74 -4.74
CA PRO A 135 -2.88 -15.18 -5.58
C PRO A 135 -3.49 -13.94 -4.93
N SER A 136 -3.00 -12.76 -5.30
CA SER A 136 -3.24 -11.49 -4.62
C SER A 136 -3.11 -10.33 -5.62
N TYR A 137 -3.40 -9.11 -5.17
CA TYR A 137 -3.38 -7.94 -6.05
C TYR A 137 -2.64 -6.76 -5.42
N VAL A 138 -1.75 -6.13 -6.21
CA VAL A 138 -1.05 -4.90 -5.82
C VAL A 138 -1.30 -3.81 -6.87
N ASN A 139 -1.85 -2.69 -6.44
CA ASN A 139 -2.24 -1.59 -7.34
C ASN A 139 -1.12 -0.57 -7.55
N ILE A 140 -1.28 0.28 -8.59
CA ILE A 140 -0.34 1.34 -8.96
C ILE A 140 -0.04 2.29 -7.79
N GLY A 141 1.19 2.75 -7.68
CA GLY A 141 1.65 3.65 -6.62
C GLY A 141 1.89 2.98 -5.27
N ALA A 142 1.48 1.71 -5.12
CA ALA A 142 1.78 0.94 -3.93
C ALA A 142 3.29 0.65 -3.83
N TYR A 143 3.80 0.65 -2.61
CA TYR A 143 5.17 0.27 -2.28
C TYR A 143 5.14 -0.91 -1.31
N VAL A 144 5.75 -2.03 -1.68
CA VAL A 144 5.84 -3.24 -0.85
C VAL A 144 7.31 -3.55 -0.65
N ASP A 145 7.79 -3.45 0.58
CA ASP A 145 9.20 -3.56 0.92
C ASP A 145 9.66 -5.01 1.14
N GLU A 146 10.96 -5.19 1.35
CA GLU A 146 11.69 -6.45 1.39
C GLU A 146 11.07 -7.49 2.34
N GLY A 147 11.06 -8.76 1.91
CA GLY A 147 10.65 -9.88 2.74
C GLY A 147 9.15 -9.94 3.08
N THR A 148 8.36 -9.01 2.56
CA THR A 148 6.91 -8.95 2.84
C THR A 148 6.16 -10.02 2.04
N MET A 149 5.16 -10.65 2.71
CA MET A 149 4.22 -11.57 2.09
C MET A 149 2.85 -10.92 1.89
N VAL A 150 2.37 -10.95 0.65
CA VAL A 150 0.99 -10.61 0.28
C VAL A 150 0.27 -11.92 0.02
N ASP A 151 -0.45 -12.43 1.03
CA ASP A 151 -1.02 -13.78 1.03
C ASP A 151 -2.30 -13.86 0.18
N THR A 152 -2.89 -15.05 0.15
CA THR A 152 -4.01 -15.41 -0.75
C THR A 152 -5.20 -14.47 -0.58
N TRP A 153 -5.64 -13.89 -1.70
CA TRP A 153 -6.73 -12.91 -1.79
C TRP A 153 -6.51 -11.61 -1.00
N ALA A 154 -5.30 -11.35 -0.52
CA ALA A 154 -4.96 -10.05 0.01
C ALA A 154 -4.84 -9.01 -1.11
N THR A 155 -5.20 -7.77 -0.81
CA THR A 155 -5.10 -6.63 -1.74
C THR A 155 -4.29 -5.50 -1.12
N VAL A 156 -3.39 -4.91 -1.91
CA VAL A 156 -2.69 -3.68 -1.58
C VAL A 156 -3.20 -2.60 -2.52
N GLY A 157 -3.97 -1.68 -1.98
CA GLY A 157 -4.63 -0.60 -2.73
C GLY A 157 -3.65 0.44 -3.27
N SER A 158 -4.15 1.30 -4.16
CA SER A 158 -3.34 2.35 -4.79
C SER A 158 -2.63 3.20 -3.74
N CYS A 159 -1.35 3.43 -3.95
CA CYS A 159 -0.52 4.31 -3.12
C CYS A 159 -0.23 3.82 -1.69
N ALA A 160 -0.76 2.68 -1.26
CA ALA A 160 -0.47 2.13 0.07
C ALA A 160 1.02 1.83 0.25
N GLN A 161 1.53 2.04 1.46
CA GLN A 161 2.95 1.87 1.80
C GLN A 161 3.09 0.72 2.79
N ILE A 162 3.73 -0.36 2.37
CA ILE A 162 3.94 -1.56 3.17
C ILE A 162 5.44 -1.70 3.45
N GLY A 163 5.79 -1.79 4.71
CA GLY A 163 7.16 -1.90 5.19
C GLY A 163 7.78 -3.28 4.97
N LYS A 164 8.93 -3.51 5.62
CA LYS A 164 9.72 -4.75 5.52
C LYS A 164 9.13 -5.84 6.40
N ASN A 165 9.28 -7.09 5.94
CA ASN A 165 8.89 -8.29 6.70
C ASN A 165 7.44 -8.24 7.22
N VAL A 166 6.55 -7.57 6.51
CA VAL A 166 5.13 -7.52 6.83
C VAL A 166 4.46 -8.81 6.35
N HIS A 167 3.54 -9.33 7.14
CA HIS A 167 2.68 -10.42 6.71
C HIS A 167 1.25 -9.93 6.56
N LEU A 168 0.77 -9.82 5.31
CA LEU A 168 -0.64 -9.57 5.00
C LEU A 168 -1.32 -10.91 4.80
N SER A 169 -2.02 -11.41 5.82
CA SER A 169 -2.66 -12.75 5.78
C SER A 169 -3.82 -12.82 4.78
N GLY A 170 -4.36 -14.01 4.62
CA GLY A 170 -5.40 -14.28 3.62
C GLY A 170 -6.59 -13.34 3.69
N GLY A 171 -6.94 -12.73 2.55
CA GLY A 171 -8.08 -11.84 2.41
C GLY A 171 -7.93 -10.48 3.09
N VAL A 172 -6.74 -10.07 3.49
CA VAL A 172 -6.47 -8.72 4.00
C VAL A 172 -6.78 -7.68 2.93
N GLY A 173 -7.50 -6.63 3.32
CA GLY A 173 -7.81 -5.48 2.48
C GLY A 173 -7.07 -4.22 2.93
N ILE A 174 -5.96 -3.87 2.27
CA ILE A 174 -5.32 -2.57 2.44
C ILE A 174 -5.91 -1.61 1.42
N GLY A 175 -6.60 -0.57 1.90
CA GLY A 175 -7.31 0.39 1.06
C GLY A 175 -6.37 1.27 0.25
N GLY A 176 -6.82 1.62 -0.95
CA GLY A 176 -6.18 2.63 -1.76
C GLY A 176 -6.69 4.02 -1.39
N VAL A 177 -5.78 4.98 -1.29
CA VAL A 177 -6.12 6.39 -1.08
C VAL A 177 -5.51 7.20 -2.22
N LEU A 178 -6.15 7.14 -3.37
CA LEU A 178 -5.73 7.91 -4.55
C LEU A 178 -6.35 9.30 -4.53
N GLU A 179 -7.63 9.39 -4.20
CA GLU A 179 -8.38 10.62 -4.04
C GLU A 179 -9.01 10.70 -2.64
N PRO A 180 -9.00 11.90 -2.02
CA PRO A 180 -8.38 13.14 -2.46
C PRO A 180 -6.85 13.09 -2.38
N VAL A 181 -6.17 13.80 -3.30
CA VAL A 181 -4.69 13.69 -3.48
C VAL A 181 -3.89 14.07 -2.24
N GLN A 182 -4.40 14.99 -1.41
CA GLN A 182 -3.76 15.43 -0.16
C GLN A 182 -3.94 14.41 0.99
N ALA A 183 -4.85 13.45 0.89
CA ALA A 183 -5.06 12.46 1.95
C ALA A 183 -3.85 11.53 2.07
N ALA A 184 -3.46 11.21 3.30
CA ALA A 184 -2.40 10.25 3.55
C ALA A 184 -2.78 8.87 3.00
N PRO A 185 -1.84 8.11 2.39
CA PRO A 185 -2.07 6.72 2.06
C PRO A 185 -2.11 5.86 3.33
N VAL A 186 -2.65 4.66 3.21
CA VAL A 186 -2.49 3.65 4.26
C VAL A 186 -1.01 3.30 4.40
N VAL A 187 -0.54 3.22 5.62
CA VAL A 187 0.84 2.82 5.95
C VAL A 187 0.82 1.63 6.90
N ILE A 188 1.50 0.57 6.54
CA ILE A 188 1.81 -0.57 7.40
C ILE A 188 3.33 -0.58 7.56
N GLU A 189 3.82 -0.30 8.74
CA GLU A 189 5.27 -0.21 8.99
C GLU A 189 5.92 -1.60 9.12
N ASP A 190 7.23 -1.62 9.37
CA ASP A 190 8.05 -2.83 9.36
C ASP A 190 7.61 -3.86 10.41
N ASN A 191 7.75 -5.15 10.08
CA ASN A 191 7.51 -6.30 10.95
C ASN A 191 6.08 -6.40 11.50
N VAL A 192 5.11 -5.69 10.90
CA VAL A 192 3.70 -5.79 11.28
C VAL A 192 3.12 -7.12 10.81
N PHE A 193 2.35 -7.77 11.69
CA PHE A 193 1.53 -8.92 11.34
C PHE A 193 0.07 -8.51 11.22
N VAL A 194 -0.52 -8.75 10.04
CA VAL A 194 -1.92 -8.43 9.75
C VAL A 194 -2.71 -9.73 9.56
N GLY A 195 -3.58 -10.04 10.52
CA GLY A 195 -4.39 -11.26 10.55
C GLY A 195 -5.40 -11.33 9.40
N SER A 196 -5.91 -12.54 9.15
CA SER A 196 -6.84 -12.80 8.03
C SER A 196 -8.07 -11.90 8.07
N ARG A 197 -8.49 -11.41 6.88
CA ARG A 197 -9.69 -10.57 6.71
C ARG A 197 -9.63 -9.23 7.45
N VAL A 198 -8.48 -8.77 7.89
CA VAL A 198 -8.29 -7.41 8.41
C VAL A 198 -8.47 -6.40 7.28
N ILE A 199 -9.14 -5.29 7.56
CA ILE A 199 -9.32 -4.16 6.66
C ILE A 199 -8.64 -2.93 7.27
N VAL A 200 -7.73 -2.30 6.53
CA VAL A 200 -7.08 -1.03 6.91
C VAL A 200 -7.26 -0.05 5.76
N VAL A 201 -8.00 1.03 5.99
CA VAL A 201 -8.40 1.98 4.94
C VAL A 201 -8.26 3.43 5.42
N GLU A 202 -8.53 4.39 4.51
CA GLU A 202 -8.66 5.83 4.82
C GLU A 202 -7.40 6.43 5.49
N GLY A 203 -6.21 6.00 5.06
CA GLY A 203 -4.95 6.58 5.52
C GLY A 203 -4.52 6.19 6.93
N VAL A 204 -5.13 5.18 7.52
CA VAL A 204 -4.71 4.67 8.83
C VAL A 204 -3.28 4.17 8.76
N ARG A 205 -2.49 4.48 9.80
CA ARG A 205 -1.13 4.00 9.99
C ARG A 205 -1.09 2.91 11.05
N VAL A 206 -0.43 1.80 10.74
CA VAL A 206 -0.10 0.74 11.69
C VAL A 206 1.41 0.78 11.90
N GLU A 207 1.81 1.14 13.12
CA GLU A 207 3.22 1.32 13.45
C GLU A 207 3.95 -0.01 13.62
N THR A 208 5.28 0.06 13.62
CA THR A 208 6.18 -1.07 13.55
C THR A 208 5.85 -2.18 14.57
N GLU A 209 6.02 -3.45 14.15
CA GLU A 209 5.85 -4.63 14.98
C GLU A 209 4.44 -4.83 15.58
N ALA A 210 3.44 -4.03 15.23
CA ALA A 210 2.07 -4.25 15.68
C ALA A 210 1.50 -5.58 15.14
N VAL A 211 0.56 -6.15 15.87
CA VAL A 211 -0.17 -7.37 15.52
C VAL A 211 -1.66 -7.06 15.46
N LEU A 212 -2.27 -7.22 14.28
CA LEU A 212 -3.72 -7.08 14.10
C LEU A 212 -4.35 -8.47 14.05
N GLY A 213 -5.24 -8.75 14.99
CA GLY A 213 -6.04 -9.97 15.02
C GLY A 213 -6.99 -10.09 13.83
N ALA A 214 -7.37 -11.29 13.47
CA ALA A 214 -8.27 -11.54 12.34
C ALA A 214 -9.58 -10.73 12.48
N GLY A 215 -10.05 -10.17 11.36
CA GLY A 215 -11.31 -9.42 11.29
C GLY A 215 -11.28 -8.02 11.89
N VAL A 216 -10.14 -7.49 12.31
CA VAL A 216 -10.01 -6.07 12.72
C VAL A 216 -10.32 -5.15 11.52
N VAL A 217 -11.13 -4.13 11.74
CA VAL A 217 -11.46 -3.10 10.73
C VAL A 217 -11.03 -1.74 11.24
N LEU A 218 -10.13 -1.09 10.50
CA LEU A 218 -9.56 0.22 10.81
C LEU A 218 -9.88 1.21 9.69
N THR A 219 -10.65 2.23 10.02
CA THR A 219 -10.94 3.40 9.20
C THR A 219 -10.43 4.67 9.90
N ALA A 220 -10.42 5.80 9.24
CA ALA A 220 -10.05 7.08 9.85
C ALA A 220 -10.91 7.42 11.09
N SER A 221 -12.12 6.87 11.18
CA SER A 221 -13.08 7.13 12.27
C SER A 221 -13.15 6.01 13.30
N THR A 222 -12.56 4.84 13.05
CA THR A 222 -12.58 3.72 14.00
C THR A 222 -11.89 4.13 15.31
N LYS A 223 -12.60 3.94 16.44
CA LYS A 223 -12.00 4.06 17.76
C LYS A 223 -11.04 2.90 17.99
N ILE A 224 -9.83 3.22 18.40
CA ILE A 224 -8.80 2.25 18.79
C ILE A 224 -8.57 2.48 20.28
N ILE A 225 -9.01 1.54 21.12
CA ILE A 225 -9.05 1.71 22.56
C ILE A 225 -8.04 0.78 23.20
N ASP A 226 -7.03 1.33 23.85
CA ASP A 226 -6.10 0.56 24.66
C ASP A 226 -6.71 0.27 26.04
N ILE A 227 -6.94 -1.00 26.30
CA ILE A 227 -7.50 -1.52 27.55
C ILE A 227 -6.48 -2.31 28.37
N SER A 228 -5.21 -2.24 28.01
CA SER A 228 -4.13 -2.97 28.72
C SER A 228 -3.71 -2.32 30.03
N GLY A 229 -4.03 -1.04 30.25
CA GLY A 229 -3.78 -0.28 31.46
C GLY A 229 -4.96 -0.24 32.42
N ALA A 230 -4.81 0.51 33.52
CA ALA A 230 -5.88 0.72 34.52
C ALA A 230 -7.03 1.58 33.97
N GLU A 231 -6.73 2.50 33.06
CA GLU A 231 -7.70 3.38 32.42
C GLU A 231 -7.58 3.24 30.90
N PRO A 232 -8.71 3.32 30.17
CA PRO A 232 -8.66 3.20 28.71
C PRO A 232 -8.03 4.43 28.07
N VAL A 233 -7.18 4.20 27.06
CA VAL A 233 -6.60 5.25 26.21
C VAL A 233 -7.14 5.12 24.80
N GLU A 234 -7.68 6.21 24.23
CA GLU A 234 -8.24 6.20 22.89
C GLU A 234 -7.23 6.74 21.87
N TYR A 235 -6.99 5.99 20.79
CA TYR A 235 -6.24 6.42 19.60
C TYR A 235 -7.18 6.55 18.41
N LYS A 236 -6.76 7.34 17.42
CA LYS A 236 -7.50 7.53 16.18
C LYS A 236 -6.54 7.71 15.00
N GLY A 237 -6.84 7.00 13.91
CA GLY A 237 -6.05 7.10 12.67
C GLY A 237 -4.70 6.39 12.70
N TYR A 238 -4.29 5.82 13.83
CA TYR A 238 -3.08 4.99 13.89
C TYR A 238 -3.14 3.95 15.03
N VAL A 239 -2.43 2.84 14.82
CA VAL A 239 -2.16 1.81 15.84
C VAL A 239 -0.73 2.01 16.32
N PRO A 240 -0.48 2.21 17.63
CA PRO A 240 0.87 2.35 18.17
C PRO A 240 1.74 1.10 17.93
N ALA A 241 3.06 1.32 17.89
CA ALA A 241 4.03 0.25 17.71
C ALA A 241 3.86 -0.86 18.73
N ARG A 242 4.13 -2.12 18.30
CA ARG A 242 4.07 -3.35 19.11
C ARG A 242 2.70 -3.69 19.73
N SER A 243 1.65 -2.93 19.44
CA SER A 243 0.30 -3.18 19.97
C SER A 243 -0.27 -4.51 19.45
N VAL A 244 -0.91 -5.27 20.34
CA VAL A 244 -1.72 -6.45 19.96
C VAL A 244 -3.19 -6.04 19.94
N VAL A 245 -3.80 -6.09 18.77
CA VAL A 245 -5.13 -5.52 18.50
C VAL A 245 -6.11 -6.61 18.12
N ILE A 246 -7.32 -6.56 18.69
CA ILE A 246 -8.44 -7.47 18.37
C ILE A 246 -9.69 -6.68 17.98
N PRO A 247 -10.65 -7.29 17.27
CA PRO A 247 -11.97 -6.70 17.10
C PRO A 247 -12.67 -6.52 18.45
N GLY A 248 -13.39 -5.42 18.60
CA GLY A 248 -14.16 -5.13 19.81
C GLY A 248 -15.40 -4.31 19.51
N SER A 249 -16.14 -3.97 20.55
CA SER A 249 -17.26 -3.05 20.49
C SER A 249 -17.35 -2.20 21.76
N TYR A 250 -18.02 -1.07 21.64
CA TYR A 250 -18.37 -0.20 22.78
C TYR A 250 -19.83 0.21 22.70
N ALA A 251 -20.45 0.42 23.88
CA ALA A 251 -21.82 0.86 23.99
C ALA A 251 -21.95 2.32 23.52
N LYS A 252 -22.93 2.60 22.70
CA LYS A 252 -23.27 3.95 22.24
C LYS A 252 -24.76 4.16 22.25
N LYS A 253 -25.17 5.28 22.84
CA LYS A 253 -26.58 5.70 22.89
C LYS A 253 -27.00 6.36 21.58
N PHE A 254 -28.11 5.93 21.03
CA PHE A 254 -28.78 6.50 19.88
C PHE A 254 -30.24 6.88 20.23
N PRO A 255 -30.91 7.66 19.37
CA PRO A 255 -32.34 7.97 19.61
C PRO A 255 -33.23 6.75 19.76
N ALA A 256 -32.90 5.63 19.07
CA ALA A 256 -33.67 4.37 19.11
C ALA A 256 -33.23 3.41 20.23
N GLY A 257 -32.27 3.78 21.09
CA GLY A 257 -31.79 2.95 22.19
C GLY A 257 -30.29 2.80 22.24
N ASP A 258 -29.78 1.91 23.09
CA ASP A 258 -28.38 1.63 23.26
C ASP A 258 -27.93 0.47 22.34
N TYR A 259 -26.88 0.68 21.58
CA TYR A 259 -26.33 -0.30 20.62
C TYR A 259 -24.84 -0.46 20.81
N GLN A 260 -24.32 -1.62 20.41
CA GLN A 260 -22.89 -1.90 20.35
C GLN A 260 -22.34 -1.42 19.01
N VAL A 261 -21.32 -0.56 19.05
CA VAL A 261 -20.64 -0.04 17.86
C VAL A 261 -19.26 -0.69 17.77
N PRO A 262 -18.82 -1.17 16.57
CA PRO A 262 -17.51 -1.76 16.40
C PRO A 262 -16.38 -0.80 16.75
N CYS A 263 -15.32 -1.35 17.35
CA CYS A 263 -14.04 -0.68 17.59
C CYS A 263 -12.89 -1.69 17.48
N ALA A 264 -11.67 -1.20 17.61
CA ALA A 264 -10.49 -2.03 17.78
C ALA A 264 -9.99 -1.91 19.22
N LEU A 265 -9.64 -3.02 19.85
CA LEU A 265 -9.15 -3.05 21.21
C LEU A 265 -7.66 -3.43 21.22
N ILE A 266 -6.81 -2.59 21.80
CA ILE A 266 -5.42 -2.95 22.14
C ILE A 266 -5.47 -3.65 23.49
N ILE A 267 -5.04 -4.93 23.51
CA ILE A 267 -5.10 -5.80 24.69
C ILE A 267 -3.73 -5.97 25.38
N GLY A 268 -2.68 -5.39 24.81
CA GLY A 268 -1.34 -5.44 25.33
C GLY A 268 -0.29 -5.18 24.26
N GLN A 269 0.96 -5.47 24.58
CA GLN A 269 2.12 -5.29 23.72
C GLN A 269 2.68 -6.65 23.27
N ARG A 270 3.19 -6.69 22.03
CA ARG A 270 3.94 -7.82 21.51
C ARG A 270 5.19 -8.05 22.35
N LYS A 271 5.38 -9.27 22.87
CA LYS A 271 6.51 -9.63 23.68
C LYS A 271 7.69 -10.07 22.82
N GLU A 272 8.92 -9.93 23.32
CA GLU A 272 10.14 -10.41 22.63
C GLU A 272 10.12 -11.92 22.36
N SER A 273 9.47 -12.71 23.21
CA SER A 273 9.25 -14.15 22.97
C SER A 273 8.42 -14.41 21.71
N THR A 274 7.53 -13.50 21.36
CA THR A 274 6.67 -13.58 20.18
C THR A 274 7.41 -13.13 18.92
N ASP A 275 8.45 -12.29 19.02
CA ASP A 275 9.24 -11.79 17.89
C ASP A 275 9.94 -12.94 17.12
N LYS A 276 10.26 -14.03 17.80
CA LYS A 276 10.87 -15.24 17.21
C LYS A 276 9.84 -16.22 16.64
N LYS A 277 8.57 -16.02 16.92
CA LYS A 277 7.45 -16.85 16.50
C LYS A 277 6.55 -16.00 15.61
N THR A 278 6.63 -16.18 14.32
CA THR A 278 5.83 -15.46 13.32
C THR A 278 4.35 -15.84 13.31
N SER A 279 3.79 -16.30 14.43
CA SER A 279 2.41 -16.77 14.53
C SER A 279 1.56 -15.79 15.32
N LEU A 280 0.55 -15.20 14.65
CA LEU A 280 -0.52 -14.42 15.29
C LEU A 280 -1.12 -15.18 16.49
N ASN A 281 -1.30 -16.50 16.35
CA ASN A 281 -1.90 -17.36 17.36
C ASN A 281 -1.12 -17.34 18.68
N ASP A 282 0.21 -17.26 18.61
CA ASP A 282 1.03 -17.20 19.82
C ASP A 282 0.86 -15.84 20.53
N ALA A 283 0.82 -14.74 19.78
CA ALA A 283 0.59 -13.42 20.35
C ALA A 283 -0.80 -13.30 21.03
N LEU A 284 -1.84 -13.86 20.42
CA LEU A 284 -3.18 -13.85 21.00
C LEU A 284 -3.30 -14.76 22.21
N ARG A 285 -2.68 -15.96 22.18
CA ARG A 285 -2.64 -16.90 23.32
C ARG A 285 -1.95 -16.33 24.55
N GLU A 286 -0.87 -15.55 24.37
CA GLU A 286 -0.19 -14.87 25.48
C GLU A 286 -1.09 -13.90 26.25
N HIS A 287 -2.16 -13.40 25.61
CA HIS A 287 -3.18 -12.53 26.19
C HIS A 287 -4.48 -13.26 26.54
N ASN A 288 -4.48 -14.61 26.56
CA ASN A 288 -5.64 -15.47 26.85
C ASN A 288 -6.84 -15.22 25.91
N VAL A 289 -6.60 -14.81 24.66
CA VAL A 289 -7.63 -14.68 23.64
C VAL A 289 -7.77 -15.98 22.87
N ALA A 290 -8.99 -16.49 22.76
CA ALA A 290 -9.28 -17.67 21.94
C ALA A 290 -8.96 -17.41 20.47
N VAL A 291 -8.34 -18.38 19.80
CA VAL A 291 -7.88 -18.31 18.41
C VAL A 291 -8.66 -19.32 17.56
#